data_956ba428d051f6eb4450dc8ccb86bc58
#
_entry.id   956ba428d051f6eb4450dc8ccb86bc58
#
_cell.length_a   1.000
_cell.length_b   1.000
_cell.length_c   1.000
_cell.angle_alpha   90.00
_cell.angle_beta   90.00
_cell.angle_gamma   90.00
#
_symmetry.space_group_name_H-M   'P 1'
#
loop_
_entity.id
_entity.type
_entity.pdbx_description
1 polymer ?
#
loop_
_entity_poly.entity_id
_entity_poly.type
_entity_poly.pdbx_seq_one_letter_code
_entity_poly.pdbx_strand_id
1 'polypeptide(L)'
;MSGGRASRQKGNRTERAIVRALQDAGFAAERVPLSGAVRGRFGGDVSVPLLGVDRRVEVKVRGNGFRRLYDWLGDHDFLIVKADRLEPLVVLRLSFASEIAALAEQTKNSCKTGIPPGRLRSVTT
;
A
#
# COMPACT_ATOMS: atom_id res chain seq x y z
N MET A 1 18.17 22.95 -16.23
CA MET A 1 17.01 22.07 -16.30
C MET A 1 16.31 21.95 -14.96
N SER A 2 15.08 22.37 -14.92
CA SER A 2 14.28 22.40 -13.69
C SER A 2 13.54 21.09 -13.40
N GLY A 3 13.63 20.10 -14.28
CA GLY A 3 12.83 18.89 -14.19
C GLY A 3 13.08 18.04 -12.94
N GLY A 4 14.33 17.95 -12.50
CA GLY A 4 14.67 17.13 -11.36
C GLY A 4 14.11 17.65 -10.04
N ARG A 5 14.06 18.96 -9.88
CA ARG A 5 13.55 19.58 -8.66
C ARG A 5 12.03 19.44 -8.56
N ALA A 6 11.33 19.71 -9.66
CA ALA A 6 9.89 19.57 -9.71
C ALA A 6 9.47 18.12 -9.48
N SER A 7 10.20 17.16 -10.03
CA SER A 7 9.91 15.74 -9.86
C SER A 7 10.09 15.30 -8.42
N ARG A 8 11.13 15.79 -7.73
CA ARG A 8 11.35 15.47 -6.32
C ARG A 8 10.23 16.05 -5.45
N GLN A 9 9.84 17.29 -5.71
CA GLN A 9 8.74 17.92 -4.95
C GLN A 9 7.43 17.18 -5.15
N LYS A 10 7.15 16.74 -6.36
CA LYS A 10 5.96 15.96 -6.67
C LYS A 10 5.98 14.62 -5.94
N GLY A 11 7.11 13.94 -5.94
CA GLY A 11 7.28 12.68 -5.21
C GLY A 11 7.07 12.85 -3.73
N ASN A 12 7.71 13.85 -3.12
CA ASN A 12 7.58 14.12 -1.70
C ASN A 12 6.14 14.45 -1.31
N ARG A 13 5.45 15.22 -2.12
CA ARG A 13 4.05 15.57 -1.87
C ARG A 13 3.16 14.34 -1.90
N THR A 14 3.39 13.47 -2.86
CA THR A 14 2.60 12.25 -3.00
C THR A 14 2.87 11.30 -1.84
N GLU A 15 4.13 11.14 -1.44
CA GLU A 15 4.47 10.31 -0.27
C GLU A 15 3.73 10.79 0.98
N ARG A 16 3.74 12.10 1.23
CA ARG A 16 3.03 12.67 2.38
C ARG A 16 1.53 12.41 2.31
N ALA A 17 0.96 12.56 1.13
CA ALA A 17 -0.46 12.30 0.95
C ALA A 17 -0.81 10.84 1.21
N ILE A 18 0.03 9.92 0.78
CA ILE A 18 -0.19 8.50 1.00
C ILE A 18 -0.04 8.15 2.47
N VAL A 19 0.98 8.67 3.14
CA VAL A 19 1.14 8.48 4.59
C VAL A 19 -0.09 8.97 5.33
N ARG A 20 -0.58 10.15 4.98
CA ARG A 20 -1.77 10.71 5.61
C ARG A 20 -3.01 9.87 5.38
N ALA A 21 -3.19 9.37 4.16
CA ALA A 21 -4.31 8.49 3.85
C ALA A 21 -4.27 7.21 4.68
N LEU A 22 -3.09 6.64 4.85
CA LEU A 22 -2.92 5.45 5.67
C LEU A 22 -3.15 5.74 7.16
N GLN A 23 -2.67 6.88 7.64
CA GLN A 23 -2.92 7.31 9.02
C GLN A 23 -4.40 7.54 9.27
N ASP A 24 -5.11 8.15 8.33
CA ASP A 24 -6.55 8.35 8.42
C ASP A 24 -7.31 7.03 8.45
N ALA A 25 -6.76 6.00 7.82
CA ALA A 25 -7.34 4.66 7.83
C ALA A 25 -6.98 3.87 9.11
N GLY A 26 -6.20 4.45 10.01
CA GLY A 26 -5.88 3.83 11.29
C GLY A 26 -4.51 3.15 11.36
N PHE A 27 -3.65 3.34 10.37
CA PHE A 27 -2.32 2.75 10.37
C PHE A 27 -1.27 3.75 10.82
N ALA A 28 -0.26 3.29 11.54
CA ALA A 28 0.85 4.13 11.99
C ALA A 28 1.91 4.25 10.90
N ALA A 29 1.50 4.72 9.74
CA ALA A 29 2.39 4.89 8.61
C ALA A 29 3.31 6.10 8.81
N GLU A 30 4.54 6.01 8.29
CA GLU A 30 5.47 7.12 8.34
C GLU A 30 6.42 7.06 7.14
N ARG A 31 6.97 8.23 6.81
CA ARG A 31 7.99 8.29 5.78
C ARG A 31 9.30 7.77 6.32
N VAL A 32 10.02 7.03 5.48
CA VAL A 32 11.34 6.54 5.84
C VAL A 32 12.34 7.68 5.64
N PRO A 33 13.14 8.03 6.66
CA PRO A 33 14.12 9.10 6.52
C PRO A 33 15.15 8.77 5.44
N LEU A 34 15.47 9.77 4.63
CA LEU A 34 16.48 9.64 3.58
C LEU A 34 17.87 9.90 4.13
N SER A 35 18.22 9.31 5.24
CA SER A 35 19.56 9.50 5.77
C SER A 35 20.50 8.44 5.21
N GLY A 36 21.28 8.89 4.32
CA GLY A 36 22.56 8.33 3.89
C GLY A 36 22.60 6.85 3.60
N ALA A 37 22.93 6.08 4.58
CA ALA A 37 23.45 4.74 4.38
C ALA A 37 22.40 3.66 4.11
N VAL A 38 21.12 3.95 4.25
CA VAL A 38 20.09 2.91 4.19
C VAL A 38 19.34 2.91 2.86
N ARG A 39 20.03 3.25 1.81
CA ARG A 39 19.48 3.13 0.48
C ARG A 39 19.73 1.73 -0.05
N GLY A 40 18.92 1.30 -0.99
CA GLY A 40 19.05 0.00 -1.61
C GLY A 40 17.96 -0.92 -1.12
N ARG A 41 18.27 -2.19 -0.86
CA ARG A 41 17.26 -3.19 -0.54
C ARG A 41 16.49 -2.94 0.75
N PHE A 42 17.01 -2.09 1.62
CA PHE A 42 16.30 -1.70 2.83
C PHE A 42 15.58 -0.37 2.67
N GLY A 43 15.70 0.25 1.51
CA GLY A 43 15.00 1.48 1.21
C GLY A 43 13.54 1.22 0.98
N GLY A 44 12.81 2.27 0.95
CA GLY A 44 11.39 2.31 0.71
C GLY A 44 10.97 3.69 1.08
N ASP A 45 9.90 4.16 0.48
CA ASP A 45 9.49 5.54 0.71
C ASP A 45 8.67 5.67 1.99
N VAL A 46 7.90 4.65 2.32
CA VAL A 46 6.96 4.67 3.42
C VAL A 46 7.06 3.34 4.17
N SER A 47 6.94 3.42 5.48
CA SER A 47 6.81 2.25 6.35
C SER A 47 5.42 2.23 6.94
N VAL A 48 4.76 1.08 6.89
CA VAL A 48 3.45 0.91 7.50
C VAL A 48 3.42 -0.41 8.26
N PRO A 49 3.14 -0.38 9.58
CA PRO A 49 2.99 -1.62 10.32
C PRO A 49 1.69 -2.30 9.93
N LEU A 50 1.81 -3.56 9.57
CA LEU A 50 0.67 -4.35 9.12
C LEU A 50 0.91 -5.80 9.49
N LEU A 51 -0.02 -6.40 10.22
CA LEU A 51 0.05 -7.79 10.65
C LEU A 51 1.34 -8.10 11.42
N GLY A 52 1.73 -7.18 12.29
CA GLY A 52 2.86 -7.35 13.20
C GLY A 52 4.24 -7.11 12.60
N VAL A 53 4.31 -6.63 11.38
CA VAL A 53 5.56 -6.39 10.68
C VAL A 53 5.54 -5.00 10.05
N ASP A 54 6.64 -4.28 10.14
CA ASP A 54 6.78 -3.01 9.44
C ASP A 54 6.97 -3.29 7.95
N ARG A 55 5.93 -2.99 7.19
CA ARG A 55 5.94 -3.23 5.74
C ARG A 55 6.52 -2.03 5.03
N ARG A 56 7.36 -2.29 4.05
CA ARG A 56 7.97 -1.23 3.25
C ARG A 56 7.17 -1.00 1.99
N VAL A 57 6.90 0.26 1.72
CA VAL A 57 6.09 0.66 0.58
C VAL A 57 6.91 1.57 -0.31
N GLU A 58 6.97 1.23 -1.57
CA GLU A 58 7.60 2.06 -2.59
C GLU A 58 6.51 2.88 -3.28
N VAL A 59 6.69 4.18 -3.37
CA VAL A 59 5.73 5.07 -4.00
C VAL A 59 6.31 5.58 -5.32
N LYS A 60 5.59 5.35 -6.39
CA LYS A 60 5.97 5.81 -7.72
C LYS A 60 4.86 6.68 -8.29
N VAL A 61 5.23 7.83 -8.81
CA VAL A 61 4.29 8.78 -9.42
C VAL A 61 4.74 9.05 -10.84
N ARG A 62 3.82 8.91 -11.77
CA ARG A 62 4.08 9.21 -13.18
C ARG A 62 2.89 9.96 -13.75
N GLY A 63 3.15 10.96 -14.61
CA GLY A 63 2.09 11.70 -15.25
C GLY A 63 1.19 10.80 -16.09
N ASN A 64 1.78 9.97 -16.93
CA ASN A 64 1.04 9.10 -17.84
C ASN A 64 1.45 7.63 -17.77
N GLY A 65 2.58 7.33 -17.13
CA GLY A 65 3.15 5.99 -17.19
C GLY A 65 2.26 4.89 -16.60
N PHE A 66 1.38 5.23 -15.68
CA PHE A 66 0.51 4.25 -15.03
C PHE A 66 -0.94 4.31 -15.50
N ARG A 67 -1.22 5.16 -16.50
CA ARG A 67 -2.59 5.39 -16.93
C ARG A 67 -3.29 4.12 -17.38
N ARG A 68 -2.58 3.24 -18.03
CA ARG A 68 -3.15 1.98 -18.51
C ARG A 68 -3.64 1.10 -17.38
N LEU A 69 -2.95 1.11 -16.23
CA LEU A 69 -3.40 0.36 -15.06
C LEU A 69 -4.76 0.89 -14.57
N TYR A 70 -4.92 2.20 -14.53
CA TYR A 70 -6.20 2.79 -14.15
C TYR A 70 -7.29 2.47 -15.15
N ASP A 71 -6.98 2.50 -16.44
CA ASP A 71 -7.94 2.17 -17.49
C ASP A 71 -8.40 0.71 -17.40
N TRP A 72 -7.46 -0.20 -17.18
CA TRP A 72 -7.79 -1.62 -17.04
C TRP A 72 -8.58 -1.90 -15.77
N LEU A 73 -8.21 -1.24 -14.67
CA LEU A 73 -8.95 -1.40 -13.42
C LEU A 73 -10.39 -0.91 -13.56
N GLY A 74 -10.59 0.25 -14.17
CA GLY A 74 -11.91 0.79 -14.46
C GLY A 74 -12.85 0.70 -13.27
N ASP A 75 -13.99 0.05 -13.46
CA ASP A 75 -14.99 -0.17 -12.40
C ASP A 75 -14.79 -1.48 -11.65
N HIS A 76 -13.75 -2.23 -11.97
CA HIS A 76 -13.50 -3.50 -11.30
C HIS A 76 -12.97 -3.27 -9.89
N ASP A 77 -13.16 -4.25 -9.04
CA ASP A 77 -12.71 -4.17 -7.65
C ASP A 77 -11.19 -4.23 -7.56
N PHE A 78 -10.59 -5.09 -8.34
CA PHE A 78 -9.14 -5.17 -8.44
C PHE A 78 -8.74 -5.72 -9.81
N LEU A 79 -7.48 -5.51 -10.13
CA LEU A 79 -6.89 -5.96 -11.39
C LEU A 79 -5.72 -6.89 -11.05
N ILE A 80 -5.60 -7.97 -11.79
CA ILE A 80 -4.44 -8.85 -11.66
C ILE A 80 -3.61 -8.72 -12.93
N VAL A 81 -2.33 -8.44 -12.77
CA VAL A 81 -1.40 -8.34 -13.87
C VAL A 81 -0.30 -9.40 -13.69
N LYS A 82 0.20 -9.91 -14.78
CA LYS A 82 1.21 -10.95 -14.72
C LYS A 82 2.17 -10.80 -15.90
N ALA A 83 3.45 -10.86 -15.63
CA ALA A 83 4.48 -10.99 -16.65
C ALA A 83 4.92 -12.45 -16.73
N ASP A 84 5.53 -12.82 -17.84
CA ASP A 84 6.02 -14.18 -18.01
C ASP A 84 7.02 -14.54 -16.92
N ARG A 85 6.88 -15.71 -16.34
CA ARG A 85 7.77 -16.28 -15.34
C ARG A 85 7.82 -15.52 -14.01
N LEU A 86 6.95 -14.52 -13.83
CA LEU A 86 6.87 -13.77 -12.59
C LEU A 86 5.53 -14.01 -11.91
N GLU A 87 5.53 -13.84 -10.62
CA GLU A 87 4.31 -13.97 -9.83
C GLU A 87 3.31 -12.90 -10.23
N PRO A 88 2.02 -13.21 -10.30
CA PRO A 88 1.01 -12.20 -10.55
C PRO A 88 0.99 -11.13 -9.46
N LEU A 89 0.67 -9.92 -9.87
CA LEU A 89 0.52 -8.79 -8.96
C LEU A 89 -0.94 -8.35 -8.93
N VAL A 90 -1.38 -7.87 -7.79
CA VAL A 90 -2.73 -7.33 -7.61
C VAL A 90 -2.65 -5.81 -7.60
N VAL A 91 -3.51 -5.18 -8.37
CA VAL A 91 -3.65 -3.72 -8.41
C VAL A 91 -5.06 -3.39 -7.95
N LEU A 92 -5.18 -2.56 -6.95
CA LEU A 92 -6.47 -2.13 -6.44
C LEU A 92 -6.32 -0.72 -5.86
N ARG A 93 -7.47 -0.04 -5.67
CA ARG A 93 -7.44 1.30 -5.10
C ARG A 93 -6.97 1.25 -3.66
N LEU A 94 -6.21 2.26 -3.26
CA LEU A 94 -5.67 2.32 -1.90
C LEU A 94 -6.78 2.28 -0.84
N SER A 95 -7.91 2.91 -1.12
CA SER A 95 -9.06 2.88 -0.21
C SER A 95 -9.54 1.45 0.06
N PHE A 96 -9.67 0.64 -0.98
CA PHE A 96 -10.09 -0.75 -0.84
C PHE A 96 -9.03 -1.59 -0.13
N ALA A 97 -7.77 -1.39 -0.48
CA ALA A 97 -6.66 -2.06 0.19
C ALA A 97 -6.65 -1.75 1.69
N SER A 98 -6.91 -0.49 2.05
CA SER A 98 -6.97 -0.06 3.45
C SER A 98 -8.11 -0.74 4.20
N GLU A 99 -9.26 -0.90 3.59
CA GLU A 99 -10.38 -1.62 4.20
C GLU A 99 -10.04 -3.08 4.47
N ILE A 100 -9.45 -3.74 3.48
CA ILE A 100 -9.03 -5.15 3.63
C ILE A 100 -8.00 -5.27 4.74
N ALA A 101 -7.01 -4.39 4.75
CA ALA A 101 -5.94 -4.42 5.74
C ALA A 101 -6.49 -4.15 7.15
N ALA A 102 -7.42 -3.23 7.29
CA ALA A 102 -8.03 -2.94 8.58
C ALA A 102 -8.80 -4.15 9.12
N LEU A 103 -9.53 -4.84 8.26
CA LEU A 103 -10.24 -6.06 8.65
C LEU A 103 -9.26 -7.16 9.03
N ALA A 104 -8.16 -7.30 8.31
CA ALA A 104 -7.12 -8.28 8.63
C ALA A 104 -6.52 -8.01 10.01
N GLU A 105 -6.29 -6.75 10.35
CA GLU A 105 -5.79 -6.36 11.67
C GLU A 105 -6.80 -6.68 12.77
N GLN A 106 -8.08 -6.44 12.53
CA GLN A 106 -9.13 -6.77 13.48
C GLN A 106 -9.19 -8.27 13.72
N THR A 107 -9.10 -9.07 12.69
CA THR A 107 -9.11 -10.52 12.80
C THR A 107 -7.92 -11.01 13.61
N LYS A 108 -6.75 -10.42 13.41
CA LYS A 108 -5.56 -10.73 14.19
C LYS A 108 -5.78 -10.42 15.67
N ASN A 109 -6.36 -9.28 15.98
CA ASN A 109 -6.65 -8.90 17.35
C ASN A 109 -7.69 -9.82 17.98
N SER A 110 -8.68 -10.25 17.21
CA SER A 110 -9.67 -11.21 17.67
C SER A 110 -9.05 -12.57 18.00
N CYS A 111 -8.07 -13.00 17.22
CA CYS A 111 -7.31 -14.22 17.50
C CYS A 111 -6.58 -14.11 18.85
N LYS A 112 -6.01 -12.94 19.15
CA LYS A 112 -5.34 -12.71 20.43
C LYS A 112 -6.30 -12.78 21.62
N THR A 113 -7.56 -12.47 21.39
CA THR A 113 -8.60 -12.54 22.43
C THR A 113 -9.30 -13.89 22.50
N GLY A 114 -8.83 -14.86 21.71
CA GLY A 114 -9.37 -16.22 21.75
C GLY A 114 -10.56 -16.47 20.85
N ILE A 115 -10.96 -15.51 20.04
CA ILE A 115 -12.08 -15.68 19.11
C ILE A 115 -11.57 -16.30 17.80
N PRO A 116 -12.05 -17.49 17.42
CA PRO A 116 -11.55 -18.14 16.19
C PRO A 116 -11.98 -17.37 14.95
N PRO A 117 -11.05 -17.07 14.03
CA PRO A 117 -11.38 -16.31 12.83
C PRO A 117 -12.30 -17.08 11.86
N GLY A 118 -12.35 -18.39 11.97
CA GLY A 118 -13.15 -19.20 11.07
C GLY A 118 -14.66 -19.00 11.21
N ARG A 119 -15.12 -18.46 12.32
CA ARG A 119 -16.55 -18.23 12.53
C ARG A 119 -17.12 -17.12 11.66
N LEU A 120 -16.28 -16.24 11.17
CA LEU A 120 -16.73 -15.14 10.33
C LEU A 120 -17.20 -15.59 8.96
N ARG A 121 -16.84 -16.79 8.54
CA ARG A 121 -17.22 -17.28 7.21
C ARG A 121 -18.63 -17.79 7.11
N SER A 122 -19.26 -18.08 8.21
CA SER A 122 -20.59 -18.64 8.19
C SER A 122 -21.66 -17.62 7.83
N VAL A 123 -21.29 -16.37 7.67
CA VAL A 123 -22.21 -15.28 7.38
C VAL A 123 -22.38 -15.03 5.89
N THR A 124 -21.60 -15.68 5.07
CA THR A 124 -21.59 -15.43 3.61
C THR A 124 -22.48 -16.39 2.86
N THR A 125 -23.73 -16.34 3.05
CA THR A 125 -24.63 -17.11 2.21
C THR A 125 -25.65 -16.23 1.51
#